data_ed5760d2630681f00cc9419c700d2395
#
_entry.id   ed5760d2630681f00cc9419c700d2395
#
_cell.length_a   1.000
_cell.length_b   1.000
_cell.length_c   1.000
_cell.angle_alpha   90.00
_cell.angle_beta   90.00
_cell.angle_gamma   90.00
#
_symmetry.space_group_name_H-M   'P 1'
#
loop_
_entity.id
_entity.type
_entity.pdbx_description
1 polymer ?
#
loop_
_entity_poly.entity_id
_entity_poly.type
_entity_poly.pdbx_seq_one_letter_code
_entity_poly.pdbx_strand_id
1 'polypeptide(L)'
;MSTLSKLFQPGRIGRMELKNRIVMAAMGTGYCHHDGYVLDEYLAFMEERAKGGTGLLMTGVTRILSEVGMRPGSMGVYDDKLIPGLRDLTDIVHRHDAKICLQLHHSGTRTSEETRAVRSEEHTSELQSH
;
A
#
# COMPACT_ATOMS: atom_id res chain seq x y z
N MET A 1 -6.53 -35.26 -8.55
CA MET A 1 -6.01 -33.92 -8.87
C MET A 1 -5.48 -33.28 -7.60
N SER A 2 -4.24 -32.82 -7.60
CA SER A 2 -3.61 -32.19 -6.42
C SER A 2 -4.42 -30.94 -6.00
N THR A 3 -4.67 -30.79 -4.69
CA THR A 3 -5.36 -29.64 -4.08
C THR A 3 -4.67 -28.30 -4.43
N LEU A 4 -3.38 -28.33 -4.75
CA LEU A 4 -2.56 -27.18 -5.15
C LEU A 4 -2.89 -26.65 -6.54
N SER A 5 -3.52 -27.46 -7.42
CA SER A 5 -3.88 -27.01 -8.77
C SER A 5 -4.82 -25.78 -8.76
N LYS A 6 -5.64 -25.62 -7.72
CA LYS A 6 -6.55 -24.48 -7.57
C LYS A 6 -5.84 -23.15 -7.32
N LEU A 7 -4.65 -23.17 -6.71
CA LEU A 7 -3.87 -21.95 -6.44
C LEU A 7 -3.41 -21.28 -7.74
N PHE A 8 -3.11 -22.08 -8.75
CA PHE A 8 -2.57 -21.60 -10.03
C PHE A 8 -3.66 -21.32 -11.07
N GLN A 9 -4.93 -21.57 -10.75
CA GLN A 9 -6.03 -21.18 -11.61
C GLN A 9 -6.27 -19.68 -11.54
N PRO A 10 -6.72 -19.03 -12.63
CA PRO A 10 -7.13 -17.65 -12.60
C PRO A 10 -8.14 -17.37 -11.48
N GLY A 11 -7.99 -16.21 -10.86
CA GLY A 11 -8.89 -15.70 -9.82
C GLY A 11 -9.52 -14.39 -10.27
N ARG A 12 -10.54 -13.93 -9.51
CA ARG A 12 -11.21 -12.66 -9.78
C ARG A 12 -11.61 -11.99 -8.47
N ILE A 13 -11.37 -10.66 -8.40
CA ILE A 13 -11.86 -9.80 -7.32
C ILE A 13 -12.66 -8.67 -7.98
N GLY A 14 -13.99 -8.69 -7.86
CA GLY A 14 -14.85 -7.78 -8.60
C GLY A 14 -14.62 -7.90 -10.12
N ARG A 15 -14.13 -6.82 -10.75
CA ARG A 15 -13.78 -6.80 -12.18
C ARG A 15 -12.30 -7.11 -12.44
N MET A 16 -11.47 -7.16 -11.41
CA MET A 16 -10.04 -7.40 -11.54
C MET A 16 -9.78 -8.89 -11.70
N GLU A 17 -9.17 -9.27 -12.82
CA GLU A 17 -8.73 -10.64 -13.08
C GLU A 17 -7.29 -10.82 -12.61
N LEU A 18 -7.02 -11.95 -11.98
CA LEU A 18 -5.72 -12.36 -11.47
C LEU A 18 -5.25 -13.61 -12.20
N LYS A 19 -3.97 -13.66 -12.56
CA LYS A 19 -3.38 -14.84 -13.23
C LYS A 19 -3.43 -16.12 -12.38
N ASN A 20 -3.50 -15.96 -11.07
CA ASN A 20 -3.64 -17.06 -10.10
C ASN A 20 -4.25 -16.53 -8.79
N ARG A 21 -4.40 -17.39 -7.80
CA ARG A 21 -5.02 -17.08 -6.50
C ARG A 21 -4.00 -16.85 -5.38
N ILE A 22 -2.76 -16.56 -5.73
CA ILE A 22 -1.69 -16.26 -4.77
C ILE A 22 -1.65 -14.76 -4.53
N VAL A 23 -1.83 -14.35 -3.29
CA VAL A 23 -1.81 -12.96 -2.86
C VAL A 23 -0.71 -12.75 -1.84
N MET A 24 0.19 -11.79 -2.10
CA MET A 24 1.14 -11.33 -1.08
C MET A 24 0.42 -10.35 -0.15
N ALA A 25 0.29 -10.73 1.12
CA ALA A 25 -0.28 -9.86 2.14
C ALA A 25 0.60 -8.63 2.38
N ALA A 26 -0.02 -7.55 2.87
CA ALA A 26 0.67 -6.31 3.18
C ALA A 26 1.74 -6.50 4.25
N MET A 27 2.96 -6.03 3.97
CA MET A 27 4.09 -6.05 4.88
C MET A 27 4.82 -4.71 4.87
N GLY A 28 5.08 -4.15 6.05
CA GLY A 28 5.96 -2.99 6.21
C GLY A 28 7.42 -3.41 6.15
N THR A 29 8.12 -3.02 5.10
CA THR A 29 9.54 -3.36 4.87
C THR A 29 10.51 -2.32 5.39
N GLY A 30 10.09 -1.06 5.46
CA GLY A 30 10.99 0.06 5.76
C GLY A 30 11.85 0.50 4.56
N TYR A 31 11.58 0.03 3.36
CA TYR A 31 12.38 0.28 2.15
C TYR A 31 11.96 1.52 1.36
N CYS A 32 11.14 2.40 1.92
CA CYS A 32 10.82 3.68 1.32
C CYS A 32 11.52 4.82 2.07
N HIS A 33 11.65 5.98 1.41
CA HIS A 33 12.21 7.16 2.06
C HIS A 33 11.28 7.67 3.17
N HIS A 34 11.83 8.36 4.17
CA HIS A 34 11.04 8.92 5.27
C HIS A 34 9.96 9.90 4.79
N ASP A 35 10.20 10.59 3.66
CA ASP A 35 9.23 11.48 3.01
C ASP A 35 8.23 10.75 2.11
N GLY A 36 8.19 9.42 2.14
CA GLY A 36 7.21 8.61 1.42
C GLY A 36 7.58 8.22 -0.01
N TYR A 37 8.76 8.62 -0.51
CA TYR A 37 9.23 8.21 -1.83
C TYR A 37 9.53 6.71 -1.88
N VAL A 38 9.15 6.10 -3.00
CA VAL A 38 9.55 4.72 -3.34
C VAL A 38 11.04 4.71 -3.67
N LEU A 39 11.80 3.84 -3.02
CA LEU A 39 13.22 3.63 -3.29
C LEU A 39 13.45 2.36 -4.11
N ASP A 40 14.62 2.26 -4.73
CA ASP A 40 15.01 1.12 -5.57
C ASP A 40 14.94 -0.21 -4.81
N GLU A 41 15.24 -0.21 -3.52
CA GLU A 41 15.12 -1.39 -2.66
C GLU A 41 13.68 -1.89 -2.58
N TYR A 42 12.69 -0.98 -2.52
CA TYR A 42 11.29 -1.35 -2.51
C TYR A 42 10.81 -1.84 -3.87
N LEU A 43 11.27 -1.19 -4.95
CA LEU A 43 11.01 -1.63 -6.32
C LEU A 43 11.52 -3.05 -6.54
N ALA A 44 12.79 -3.31 -6.21
CA ALA A 44 13.40 -4.62 -6.32
C ALA A 44 12.67 -5.68 -5.46
N PHE A 45 12.30 -5.31 -4.22
CA PHE A 45 11.54 -6.18 -3.32
C PHE A 45 10.21 -6.62 -3.94
N MET A 46 9.45 -5.71 -4.52
CA MET A 46 8.16 -5.99 -5.12
C MET A 46 8.30 -6.74 -6.45
N GLU A 47 9.30 -6.37 -7.26
CA GLU A 47 9.56 -7.03 -8.53
C GLU A 47 9.89 -8.51 -8.36
N GLU A 48 10.74 -8.87 -7.41
CA GLU A 48 11.11 -10.27 -7.16
C GLU A 48 9.89 -11.13 -6.77
N ARG A 49 8.91 -10.59 -6.05
CA ARG A 49 7.66 -11.28 -5.73
C ARG A 49 6.74 -11.43 -6.94
N ALA A 50 6.70 -10.41 -7.79
CA ALA A 50 5.96 -10.47 -9.05
C ALA A 50 6.56 -11.51 -10.02
N LYS A 51 7.90 -11.53 -10.16
CA LYS A 51 8.66 -12.55 -10.91
C LYS A 51 8.43 -13.95 -10.36
N GLY A 52 8.36 -14.10 -9.03
CA GLY A 52 8.09 -15.37 -8.37
C GLY A 52 6.69 -15.93 -8.63
N GLY A 53 5.84 -15.22 -9.38
CA GLY A 53 4.55 -15.71 -9.83
C GLY A 53 3.34 -15.28 -9.00
N THR A 54 3.51 -14.37 -8.03
CA THR A 54 2.38 -13.82 -7.26
C THR A 54 1.37 -13.13 -8.19
N GLY A 55 0.08 -13.41 -8.00
CA GLY A 55 -1.00 -12.83 -8.82
C GLY A 55 -1.39 -11.41 -8.37
N LEU A 56 -1.41 -11.16 -7.06
CA LEU A 56 -1.71 -9.85 -6.47
C LEU A 56 -0.69 -9.54 -5.36
N LEU A 57 -0.08 -8.36 -5.42
CA LEU A 57 0.79 -7.86 -4.37
C LEU A 57 0.08 -6.72 -3.63
N MET A 58 0.02 -6.81 -2.30
CA MET A 58 -0.41 -5.69 -1.46
C MET A 58 0.81 -4.95 -0.95
N THR A 59 0.81 -3.62 -1.09
CA THR A 59 1.89 -2.80 -0.52
C THR A 59 1.85 -2.86 1.01
N GLY A 60 2.96 -2.51 1.64
CA GLY A 60 2.95 -2.17 3.05
C GLY A 60 2.10 -0.92 3.31
N VAL A 61 2.15 -0.43 4.53
CA VAL A 61 1.46 0.81 4.94
C VAL A 61 1.77 1.95 3.99
N THR A 62 0.73 2.54 3.40
CA THR A 62 0.80 3.67 2.49
C THR A 62 0.10 4.87 3.12
N ARG A 63 0.86 5.89 3.48
CA ARG A 63 0.38 7.06 4.22
C ARG A 63 -0.46 7.97 3.34
N ILE A 64 -1.61 8.38 3.85
CA ILE A 64 -2.48 9.39 3.23
C ILE A 64 -2.20 10.82 3.71
N LEU A 65 -1.32 10.97 4.72
CA LEU A 65 -0.83 12.24 5.25
C LEU A 65 0.69 12.23 5.36
N SER A 66 1.32 13.42 5.21
CA SER A 66 2.78 13.59 5.31
C SER A 66 3.32 13.38 6.71
N GLU A 67 2.46 13.50 7.72
CA GLU A 67 2.84 13.68 9.08
C GLU A 67 3.43 12.47 9.79
N VAL A 68 4.31 12.83 10.68
CA VAL A 68 5.18 12.00 11.48
C VAL A 68 4.38 11.30 12.59
N GLY A 69 4.65 10.06 12.82
CA GLY A 69 3.97 9.16 13.77
C GLY A 69 3.86 7.78 13.19
N MET A 70 4.23 7.67 11.92
CA MET A 70 4.30 6.43 11.18
C MET A 70 5.73 5.88 11.18
N ARG A 71 5.84 4.57 11.01
CA ARG A 71 7.14 3.91 10.85
C ARG A 71 7.95 4.60 9.75
N PRO A 72 9.20 5.01 10.02
CA PRO A 72 10.10 5.44 8.96
C PRO A 72 10.16 4.40 7.83
N GLY A 73 10.27 4.85 6.59
CA GLY A 73 10.34 3.97 5.44
C GLY A 73 8.99 3.44 4.94
N SER A 74 7.88 4.08 5.34
CA SER A 74 6.55 3.81 4.76
C SER A 74 6.31 4.67 3.54
N MET A 75 5.72 4.09 2.49
CA MET A 75 5.32 4.77 1.26
C MET A 75 4.25 5.85 1.52
N GLY A 76 4.21 6.90 0.71
CA GLY A 76 3.21 7.97 0.77
C GLY A 76 2.40 8.10 -0.52
N VAL A 77 1.16 8.64 -0.40
CA VAL A 77 0.28 9.04 -1.51
C VAL A 77 -0.37 10.40 -1.27
N TYR A 78 0.19 11.20 -0.40
CA TYR A 78 -0.36 12.48 0.06
C TYR A 78 0.11 13.70 -0.75
N ASP A 79 0.98 13.50 -1.74
CA ASP A 79 1.57 14.58 -2.53
C ASP A 79 1.81 14.09 -3.97
N ASP A 80 1.49 14.92 -4.97
CA ASP A 80 1.65 14.60 -6.38
C ASP A 80 3.13 14.34 -6.78
N LYS A 81 4.09 14.88 -6.04
CA LYS A 81 5.51 14.59 -6.24
C LYS A 81 5.88 13.12 -6.03
N LEU A 82 5.02 12.34 -5.37
CA LEU A 82 5.21 10.90 -5.13
C LEU A 82 4.72 10.04 -6.31
N ILE A 83 3.94 10.60 -7.24
CA ILE A 83 3.36 9.89 -8.38
C ILE A 83 4.41 9.17 -9.24
N PRO A 84 5.56 9.75 -9.60
CA PRO A 84 6.56 9.05 -10.43
C PRO A 84 6.98 7.71 -9.84
N GLY A 85 7.36 7.67 -8.56
CA GLY A 85 7.77 6.42 -7.90
C GLY A 85 6.62 5.40 -7.77
N LEU A 86 5.39 5.86 -7.58
CA LEU A 86 4.20 4.99 -7.58
C LEU A 86 3.94 4.39 -8.97
N ARG A 87 4.18 5.16 -10.03
CA ARG A 87 4.09 4.68 -11.42
C ARG A 87 5.14 3.62 -11.70
N ASP A 88 6.40 3.88 -11.34
CA ASP A 88 7.50 2.92 -11.50
C ASP A 88 7.19 1.61 -10.78
N LEU A 89 6.66 1.68 -9.56
CA LEU A 89 6.23 0.53 -8.78
C LEU A 89 5.12 -0.26 -9.48
N THR A 90 4.15 0.45 -10.04
CA THR A 90 3.02 -0.18 -10.75
C THR A 90 3.50 -0.86 -12.03
N ASP A 91 4.34 -0.18 -12.80
CA ASP A 91 4.86 -0.67 -14.08
C ASP A 91 5.75 -1.90 -13.89
N ILE A 92 6.58 -1.90 -12.84
CA ILE A 92 7.44 -3.03 -12.51
C ILE A 92 6.63 -4.28 -12.19
N VAL A 93 5.56 -4.15 -11.40
CA VAL A 93 4.69 -5.28 -11.04
C VAL A 93 3.87 -5.76 -12.25
N HIS A 94 3.32 -4.85 -13.04
CA HIS A 94 2.50 -5.17 -14.20
C HIS A 94 3.30 -5.87 -15.31
N ARG A 95 4.60 -5.60 -15.46
CA ARG A 95 5.48 -6.31 -16.40
C ARG A 95 5.51 -7.83 -16.21
N HIS A 96 5.20 -8.29 -15.01
CA HIS A 96 5.16 -9.72 -14.65
C HIS A 96 3.73 -10.29 -14.59
N ASP A 97 2.77 -9.61 -15.23
CA ASP A 97 1.35 -10.01 -15.22
C ASP A 97 0.80 -10.20 -13.79
N ALA A 98 1.28 -9.42 -12.86
CA ALA A 98 0.77 -9.33 -11.50
C ALA A 98 -0.04 -8.04 -11.31
N LYS A 99 -0.96 -8.04 -10.36
CA LYS A 99 -1.70 -6.84 -9.95
C LYS A 99 -1.11 -6.29 -8.65
N ILE A 100 -1.33 -5.01 -8.42
CA ILE A 100 -0.88 -4.33 -7.19
C ILE A 100 -2.04 -3.61 -6.52
N CYS A 101 -2.07 -3.63 -5.19
CA CYS A 101 -3.07 -2.96 -4.36
C CYS A 101 -2.37 -2.16 -3.27
N LEU A 102 -2.76 -0.90 -3.09
CA LEU A 102 -2.25 -0.05 -2.00
C LEU A 102 -3.01 -0.33 -0.71
N GLN A 103 -2.27 -0.51 0.40
CA GLN A 103 -2.84 -0.49 1.74
C GLN A 103 -2.84 0.94 2.28
N LEU A 104 -3.91 1.68 2.02
CA LEU A 104 -4.07 3.04 2.56
C LEU A 104 -4.16 3.01 4.09
N HIS A 105 -3.43 3.91 4.74
CA HIS A 105 -3.32 3.91 6.19
C HIS A 105 -3.31 5.31 6.77
N HIS A 106 -4.01 5.43 7.90
CA HIS A 106 -4.00 6.57 8.80
C HIS A 106 -3.84 6.09 10.25
N SER A 107 -2.90 6.67 11.00
CA SER A 107 -2.57 6.21 12.35
C SER A 107 -3.64 6.50 13.42
N GLY A 108 -4.66 7.29 13.07
CA GLY A 108 -5.72 7.64 14.02
C GLY A 108 -5.17 8.39 15.24
N THR A 109 -5.45 7.88 16.42
CA THR A 109 -5.00 8.47 17.69
C THR A 109 -3.50 8.37 17.95
N ARG A 110 -2.74 7.66 17.11
CA ARG A 110 -1.28 7.56 17.16
C ARG A 110 -0.58 8.60 16.28
N THR A 111 -1.32 9.49 15.64
CA THR A 111 -0.75 10.64 14.91
C THR A 111 -0.18 11.67 15.87
N SER A 112 0.64 12.61 15.35
CA SER A 112 1.20 13.71 16.14
C SER A 112 0.11 14.51 16.86
N GLU A 113 0.46 15.23 17.92
CA GLU A 113 -0.49 16.04 18.68
C GLU A 113 -1.23 17.07 17.82
N GLU A 114 -0.56 17.59 16.79
CA GLU A 114 -1.13 18.57 15.85
C GLU A 114 -2.28 17.98 15.03
N THR A 115 -2.12 16.77 14.50
CA THR A 115 -3.18 16.06 13.78
C THR A 115 -4.29 15.57 14.73
N ARG A 116 -3.98 15.33 15.98
CA ARG A 116 -4.95 15.04 17.03
C ARG A 116 -5.85 16.25 17.32
N ALA A 117 -5.27 17.44 17.38
CA ALA A 117 -6.01 18.67 17.63
C ALA A 117 -7.06 18.92 16.54
N VAL A 118 -6.67 18.85 15.27
CA VAL A 118 -7.59 19.02 14.13
C VAL A 118 -8.75 18.03 14.18
N ARG A 119 -8.50 16.76 14.51
CA ARG A 119 -9.59 15.76 14.63
C ARG A 119 -10.49 15.95 15.85
N SER A 120 -9.97 16.45 16.95
CA SER A 120 -10.77 16.75 18.13
C SER A 120 -11.69 17.94 17.92
N GLU A 121 -11.27 18.91 17.12
CA GLU A 121 -12.09 20.07 16.76
C GLU A 121 -13.25 19.70 15.82
N GLU A 122 -13.01 18.84 14.83
CA GLU A 122 -14.07 18.35 13.93
C GLU A 122 -15.14 17.53 14.69
N HIS A 123 -14.73 16.65 15.60
CA HIS A 123 -15.65 15.84 16.38
C HIS A 123 -16.42 16.63 17.45
N THR A 124 -15.83 17.69 18.04
CA THR A 124 -16.53 18.55 19.00
C THR A 124 -17.59 19.40 18.37
N SER A 125 -17.45 19.81 17.12
CA SER A 125 -18.47 20.59 16.40
C SER A 125 -19.73 19.78 16.08
N GLU A 126 -19.61 18.48 15.85
CA GLU A 126 -20.78 17.58 15.62
C GLU A 126 -21.52 17.24 16.92
N LEU A 127 -20.84 17.17 18.05
CA LEU A 127 -21.46 16.85 19.36
C LEU A 127 -22.17 18.07 20.00
N GLN A 128 -21.88 19.29 19.56
CA GLN A 128 -22.51 20.52 20.07
C GLN A 128 -23.77 20.92 19.33
N SER A 129 -24.17 20.20 18.26
CA SER A 129 -25.32 20.51 17.43
C SER A 129 -26.61 19.71 17.78
N HIS A 130 -26.67 19.06 18.97
CA HIS A 130 -27.86 18.35 19.47
C HIS A 130 -28.29 18.85 20.83
#